data_319407326fb3396af0c4e826c4d76949
#
_entry.id   319407326fb3396af0c4e826c4d76949
#
_cell.length_a   1.000
_cell.length_b   1.000
_cell.length_c   1.000
_cell.angle_alpha   90.00
_cell.angle_beta   90.00
_cell.angle_gamma   90.00
#
_symmetry.space_group_name_H-M   'P 1'
#
loop_
_entity.id
_entity.type
_entity.pdbx_description
1 polymer ?
#
loop_
_entity_poly.entity_id
_entity_poly.type
_entity_poly.pdbx_seq_one_letter_code
_entity_poly.pdbx_strand_id
1 'polypeptide(L)'
;MLSIAERHKYILDSLNKHGFVRITDVANELGVTKVTIRKDIKILESKGLLYKVHGSARPANPHVADLDVHVKDNINRDAKRRIAQRAAEMLGETDSIIVASGSTVYAFAEEIKMRMWHHLNIVTPFLRLGVLLNESENVNVVQLGGSVHKKSLSVLGEEAARELDDCICSKVFFGVDGIDPEHGITTSTIDEAKLTRRMMHAASQVIVLADSSKFGQRGFGRICALEDIDVIVSDDRIPEQMVSIIEEAGVDLIIVR
;
A
#
# COMPACT_ATOMS: atom_id res chain seq x y z
N MET A 1 21.09 9.06 -29.60
CA MET A 1 21.63 8.74 -28.25
C MET A 1 21.09 9.80 -27.31
N LEU A 2 20.43 9.42 -26.21
CA LEU A 2 19.86 10.39 -25.26
C LEU A 2 20.95 11.23 -24.60
N SER A 3 20.70 12.52 -24.45
CA SER A 3 21.58 13.44 -23.71
C SER A 3 21.63 13.06 -22.22
N ILE A 4 22.61 13.55 -21.48
CA ILE A 4 22.72 13.34 -20.03
C ILE A 4 21.47 13.87 -19.33
N ALA A 5 20.95 15.03 -19.73
CA ALA A 5 19.77 15.64 -19.13
C ALA A 5 18.51 14.80 -19.34
N GLU A 6 18.31 14.23 -20.54
CA GLU A 6 17.18 13.35 -20.84
C GLU A 6 17.26 12.04 -20.05
N ARG A 7 18.47 11.45 -19.90
CA ARG A 7 18.64 10.25 -19.07
C ARG A 7 18.40 10.52 -17.60
N HIS A 8 18.90 11.65 -17.07
CA HIS A 8 18.65 12.07 -15.70
C HIS A 8 17.14 12.28 -15.44
N LYS A 9 16.45 12.98 -16.37
CA LYS A 9 15.01 13.14 -16.29
C LYS A 9 14.31 11.80 -16.27
N TYR A 10 14.64 10.89 -17.19
CA TYR A 10 14.07 9.55 -17.24
C TYR A 10 14.25 8.77 -15.92
N ILE A 11 15.48 8.80 -15.36
CA ILE A 11 15.79 8.14 -14.08
C ILE A 11 14.92 8.70 -12.95
N LEU A 12 14.80 10.03 -12.85
CA LEU A 12 14.01 10.69 -11.80
C LEU A 12 12.49 10.45 -11.99
N ASP A 13 11.99 10.51 -13.21
CA ASP A 13 10.59 10.21 -13.52
C ASP A 13 10.25 8.74 -13.20
N SER A 14 11.15 7.82 -13.54
CA SER A 14 11.01 6.39 -13.21
C SER A 14 11.06 6.15 -11.70
N LEU A 15 11.93 6.85 -10.97
CA LEU A 15 11.99 6.81 -9.51
C LEU A 15 10.70 7.32 -8.87
N ASN A 16 10.15 8.42 -9.37
CA ASN A 16 8.90 8.99 -8.87
C ASN A 16 7.70 8.07 -9.14
N LYS A 17 7.74 7.35 -10.27
CA LYS A 17 6.66 6.44 -10.69
C LYS A 17 6.70 5.09 -9.98
N HIS A 18 7.89 4.53 -9.78
CA HIS A 18 8.09 3.15 -9.33
C HIS A 18 8.74 3.05 -7.93
N GLY A 19 9.17 4.17 -7.34
CA GLY A 19 9.84 4.20 -6.03
C GLY A 19 11.28 3.68 -6.03
N PHE A 20 11.71 3.01 -7.08
CA PHE A 20 13.09 2.57 -7.29
C PHE A 20 13.37 2.36 -8.78
N VAL A 21 14.66 2.35 -9.16
CA VAL A 21 15.09 1.94 -10.50
C VAL A 21 16.28 0.99 -10.38
N ARG A 22 16.26 -0.11 -11.13
CA ARG A 22 17.40 -1.00 -11.28
C ARG A 22 18.32 -0.49 -12.39
N ILE A 23 19.62 -0.50 -12.13
CA ILE A 23 20.64 -0.06 -13.13
C ILE A 23 20.55 -0.89 -14.41
N THR A 24 20.23 -2.19 -14.27
CA THR A 24 20.09 -3.11 -15.42
C THR A 24 18.94 -2.72 -16.32
N ASP A 25 17.79 -2.40 -15.74
CA ASP A 25 16.55 -2.15 -16.47
C ASP A 25 16.65 -0.83 -17.21
N VAL A 26 17.07 0.23 -16.50
CA VAL A 26 17.31 1.55 -17.11
C VAL A 26 18.36 1.49 -18.23
N ALA A 27 19.43 0.71 -18.05
CA ALA A 27 20.45 0.55 -19.08
C ALA A 27 19.89 -0.10 -20.35
N ASN A 28 19.06 -1.14 -20.20
CA ASN A 28 18.41 -1.84 -21.31
C ASN A 28 17.37 -0.93 -22.00
N GLU A 29 16.50 -0.27 -21.25
CA GLU A 29 15.45 0.61 -21.78
C GLU A 29 16.00 1.82 -22.54
N LEU A 30 17.11 2.41 -22.05
CA LEU A 30 17.73 3.57 -22.70
C LEU A 30 18.80 3.18 -23.74
N GLY A 31 19.07 1.88 -23.95
CA GLY A 31 20.08 1.40 -24.90
C GLY A 31 21.51 1.88 -24.57
N VAL A 32 21.83 1.99 -23.26
CA VAL A 32 23.14 2.45 -22.79
C VAL A 32 23.81 1.43 -21.87
N THR A 33 25.12 1.58 -21.61
CA THR A 33 25.83 0.64 -20.75
C THR A 33 25.45 0.82 -19.26
N LYS A 34 25.52 -0.24 -18.47
CA LYS A 34 25.36 -0.19 -17.00
C LYS A 34 26.36 0.78 -16.35
N VAL A 35 27.55 0.95 -16.96
CA VAL A 35 28.56 1.89 -16.48
C VAL A 35 28.08 3.33 -16.64
N THR A 36 27.41 3.64 -17.76
CA THR A 36 26.83 4.97 -18.00
C THR A 36 25.77 5.29 -16.95
N ILE A 37 24.82 4.36 -16.71
CA ILE A 37 23.78 4.56 -15.71
C ILE A 37 24.35 4.66 -14.28
N ARG A 38 25.41 3.90 -13.94
CA ARG A 38 26.08 4.06 -12.64
C ARG A 38 26.70 5.46 -12.46
N LYS A 39 27.25 6.05 -13.53
CA LYS A 39 27.77 7.42 -13.49
C LYS A 39 26.63 8.44 -13.33
N ASP A 40 25.56 8.27 -14.09
CA ASP A 40 24.39 9.16 -14.00
C ASP A 40 23.77 9.11 -12.59
N ILE A 41 23.58 7.94 -12.01
CA ILE A 41 23.10 7.75 -10.65
C ILE A 41 24.05 8.41 -9.63
N LYS A 42 25.37 8.26 -9.78
CA LYS A 42 26.34 8.90 -8.88
C LYS A 42 26.26 10.43 -8.94
N ILE A 43 26.01 11.00 -10.13
CA ILE A 43 25.83 12.45 -10.29
C ILE A 43 24.52 12.90 -9.63
N LEU A 44 23.43 12.16 -9.80
CA LEU A 44 22.14 12.48 -9.18
C LEU A 44 22.21 12.33 -7.66
N GLU A 45 22.92 11.33 -7.16
CA GLU A 45 23.19 11.12 -5.73
C GLU A 45 24.00 12.27 -5.12
N SER A 46 25.06 12.73 -5.81
CA SER A 46 25.85 13.90 -5.34
C SER A 46 25.05 15.21 -5.32
N LYS A 47 23.95 15.28 -6.07
CA LYS A 47 23.00 16.39 -6.06
C LYS A 47 21.88 16.23 -5.02
N GLY A 48 21.90 15.14 -4.25
CA GLY A 48 20.86 14.83 -3.25
C GLY A 48 19.48 14.51 -3.85
N LEU A 49 19.40 14.10 -5.14
CA LEU A 49 18.15 13.81 -5.83
C LEU A 49 17.72 12.35 -5.70
N LEU A 50 18.65 11.47 -5.38
CA LEU A 50 18.43 10.05 -5.11
C LEU A 50 19.55 9.51 -4.21
N TYR A 51 19.41 8.28 -3.71
CA TYR A 51 20.50 7.53 -3.10
C TYR A 51 20.61 6.13 -3.72
N LYS A 52 21.84 5.63 -3.76
CA LYS A 52 22.17 4.33 -4.33
C LYS A 52 22.00 3.21 -3.29
N VAL A 53 21.31 2.13 -3.69
CA VAL A 53 21.21 0.90 -2.91
C VAL A 53 21.62 -0.26 -3.83
N HIS A 54 22.41 -1.21 -3.37
CA HIS A 54 22.93 -2.40 -4.08
C HIS A 54 22.30 -2.68 -5.47
N GLY A 55 22.90 -2.11 -6.55
CA GLY A 55 22.45 -2.31 -7.94
C GLY A 55 21.20 -1.53 -8.38
N SER A 56 20.62 -0.71 -7.49
CA SER A 56 19.45 0.12 -7.73
C SER A 56 19.66 1.56 -7.22
N ALA A 57 18.71 2.45 -7.52
CA ALA A 57 18.63 3.78 -6.92
C ALA A 57 17.21 4.01 -6.38
N ARG A 58 17.10 4.82 -5.33
CA ARG A 58 15.86 5.23 -4.66
C ARG A 58 15.78 6.75 -4.54
N PRO A 59 14.59 7.34 -4.40
CA PRO A 59 14.45 8.78 -4.19
C PRO A 59 15.22 9.24 -2.96
N ALA A 60 15.82 10.44 -3.01
CA ALA A 60 16.51 11.03 -1.86
C ALA A 60 15.58 11.34 -0.69
N ASN A 61 14.31 11.57 -0.99
CA ASN A 61 13.25 11.65 0.01
C ASN A 61 12.26 10.51 -0.25
N PRO A 62 12.38 9.38 0.44
CA PRO A 62 11.47 8.25 0.28
C PRO A 62 10.08 8.51 0.89
N HIS A 63 9.88 9.67 1.52
CA HIS A 63 8.59 10.00 2.11
C HIS A 63 7.54 10.21 1.04
N VAL A 64 6.53 9.36 1.06
CA VAL A 64 5.37 9.46 0.18
C VAL A 64 4.55 10.69 0.58
N ALA A 65 4.23 11.52 -0.41
CA ALA A 65 3.31 12.62 -0.20
C ALA A 65 1.91 12.10 0.12
N ASP A 66 1.20 12.79 1.00
CA ASP A 66 -0.22 12.54 1.25
C ASP A 66 -1.04 12.98 0.03
N LEU A 67 -1.31 12.03 -0.87
CA LEU A 67 -2.08 12.24 -2.10
C LEU A 67 -3.56 11.98 -1.85
N ASP A 68 -4.40 12.73 -2.57
CA ASP A 68 -5.83 12.49 -2.62
C ASP A 68 -6.15 11.07 -3.12
N VAL A 69 -7.10 10.39 -2.47
CA VAL A 69 -7.47 9.01 -2.78
C VAL A 69 -7.96 8.86 -4.23
N HIS A 70 -8.64 9.87 -4.78
CA HIS A 70 -9.09 9.86 -6.18
C HIS A 70 -7.92 9.90 -7.17
N VAL A 71 -6.81 10.57 -6.81
CA VAL A 71 -5.58 10.53 -7.60
C VAL A 71 -4.96 9.13 -7.52
N LYS A 72 -4.89 8.57 -6.30
CA LYS A 72 -4.37 7.20 -6.08
C LYS A 72 -5.19 6.13 -6.81
N ASP A 73 -6.52 6.30 -7.01
CA ASP A 73 -7.38 5.35 -7.72
C ASP A 73 -6.90 5.05 -9.15
N ASN A 74 -6.33 6.04 -9.82
CA ASN A 74 -5.89 5.92 -11.21
C ASN A 74 -4.46 5.37 -11.38
N ILE A 75 -3.72 5.20 -10.28
CA ILE A 75 -2.35 4.68 -10.29
C ILE A 75 -2.39 3.16 -10.12
N ASN A 76 -1.71 2.40 -10.98
CA ASN A 76 -1.59 0.93 -10.92
C ASN A 76 -2.95 0.18 -10.82
N ARG A 77 -3.95 0.64 -11.55
CA ARG A 77 -5.34 0.16 -11.46
C ARG A 77 -5.47 -1.35 -11.66
N ASP A 78 -4.79 -1.90 -12.66
CA ASP A 78 -4.86 -3.35 -12.97
C ASP A 78 -4.24 -4.19 -11.85
N ALA A 79 -3.12 -3.76 -11.28
CA ALA A 79 -2.51 -4.44 -10.13
C ALA A 79 -3.45 -4.44 -8.94
N LYS A 80 -4.06 -3.29 -8.61
CA LYS A 80 -5.02 -3.18 -7.51
C LYS A 80 -6.23 -4.07 -7.67
N ARG A 81 -6.74 -4.19 -8.91
CA ARG A 81 -7.86 -5.09 -9.19
C ARG A 81 -7.49 -6.55 -8.94
N ARG A 82 -6.33 -7.02 -9.41
CA ARG A 82 -5.88 -8.40 -9.15
C ARG A 82 -5.65 -8.67 -7.66
N ILE A 83 -5.05 -7.71 -6.95
CA ILE A 83 -4.87 -7.76 -5.49
C ILE A 83 -6.23 -7.85 -4.79
N ALA A 84 -7.19 -7.03 -5.19
CA ALA A 84 -8.54 -7.00 -4.66
C ALA A 84 -9.29 -8.32 -4.86
N GLN A 85 -9.21 -8.91 -6.06
CA GLN A 85 -9.80 -10.21 -6.39
C GLN A 85 -9.24 -11.30 -5.48
N ARG A 86 -7.92 -11.35 -5.31
CA ARG A 86 -7.28 -12.33 -4.44
C ARG A 86 -7.64 -12.12 -2.96
N ALA A 87 -7.70 -10.87 -2.51
CA ALA A 87 -8.13 -10.53 -1.15
C ALA A 87 -9.57 -10.97 -0.88
N ALA A 88 -10.48 -10.81 -1.84
CA ALA A 88 -11.87 -11.23 -1.71
C ALA A 88 -12.05 -12.76 -1.65
N GLU A 89 -11.11 -13.54 -2.17
CA GLU A 89 -11.07 -15.00 -2.01
C GLU A 89 -10.67 -15.46 -0.60
N MET A 90 -10.09 -14.56 0.20
CA MET A 90 -9.68 -14.82 1.58
C MET A 90 -10.85 -14.66 2.57
N LEU A 91 -12.00 -14.16 2.11
CA LEU A 91 -13.18 -13.97 2.94
C LEU A 91 -14.00 -15.26 3.05
N GLY A 92 -14.42 -15.56 4.26
CA GLY A 92 -15.47 -16.55 4.53
C GLY A 92 -16.87 -15.94 4.36
N GLU A 93 -17.88 -16.77 4.14
CA GLU A 93 -19.26 -16.34 3.88
C GLU A 93 -19.94 -15.62 5.06
N THR A 94 -19.37 -15.76 6.26
CA THR A 94 -19.92 -15.22 7.53
C THR A 94 -18.87 -14.45 8.33
N ASP A 95 -17.87 -13.87 7.67
CA ASP A 95 -16.79 -13.15 8.34
C ASP A 95 -17.27 -11.83 8.98
N SER A 96 -16.60 -11.43 10.04
CA SER A 96 -16.62 -10.06 10.58
C SER A 96 -15.25 -9.46 10.40
N ILE A 97 -15.14 -8.41 9.58
CA ILE A 97 -13.87 -7.84 9.15
C ILE A 97 -13.78 -6.34 9.38
N ILE A 98 -12.57 -5.86 9.48
CA ILE A 98 -12.27 -4.42 9.44
C ILE A 98 -11.65 -4.11 8.08
N VAL A 99 -12.16 -3.09 7.42
CA VAL A 99 -11.65 -2.62 6.11
C VAL A 99 -11.29 -1.16 6.22
N ALA A 100 -10.00 -0.85 6.16
CA ALA A 100 -9.49 0.51 6.27
C ALA A 100 -9.80 1.37 5.03
N SER A 101 -9.12 2.49 4.86
CA SER A 101 -9.24 3.36 3.70
C SER A 101 -8.09 3.14 2.70
N GLY A 102 -8.29 3.61 1.46
CA GLY A 102 -7.28 3.63 0.42
C GLY A 102 -7.78 3.09 -0.92
N SER A 103 -7.05 3.41 -1.99
CA SER A 103 -7.47 3.06 -3.36
C SER A 103 -7.43 1.55 -3.65
N THR A 104 -6.47 0.80 -3.09
CA THR A 104 -6.42 -0.66 -3.22
C THR A 104 -7.56 -1.32 -2.43
N VAL A 105 -7.83 -0.77 -1.25
CA VAL A 105 -8.94 -1.19 -0.38
C VAL A 105 -10.29 -0.87 -1.02
N TYR A 106 -10.41 0.25 -1.74
CA TYR A 106 -11.63 0.56 -2.49
C TYR A 106 -11.89 -0.46 -3.61
N ALA A 107 -10.85 -0.85 -4.37
CA ALA A 107 -10.97 -1.92 -5.35
C ALA A 107 -11.40 -3.26 -4.69
N PHE A 108 -10.92 -3.56 -3.49
CA PHE A 108 -11.37 -4.72 -2.71
C PHE A 108 -12.85 -4.60 -2.31
N ALA A 109 -13.32 -3.44 -1.91
CA ALA A 109 -14.74 -3.21 -1.64
C ALA A 109 -15.62 -3.38 -2.90
N GLU A 110 -15.12 -3.00 -4.08
CA GLU A 110 -15.81 -3.28 -5.35
C GLU A 110 -15.95 -4.79 -5.62
N GLU A 111 -14.92 -5.59 -5.32
CA GLU A 111 -14.99 -7.05 -5.43
C GLU A 111 -15.95 -7.67 -4.40
N ILE A 112 -16.02 -7.11 -3.17
CA ILE A 112 -17.01 -7.52 -2.17
C ILE A 112 -18.43 -7.30 -2.70
N LYS A 113 -18.70 -6.12 -3.28
CA LYS A 113 -20.02 -5.76 -3.83
C LYS A 113 -20.49 -6.73 -4.94
N MET A 114 -19.58 -7.29 -5.71
CA MET A 114 -19.91 -8.19 -6.81
C MET A 114 -20.18 -9.64 -6.39
N ARG A 115 -19.95 -10.00 -5.13
CA ARG A 115 -20.11 -11.36 -4.60
C ARG A 115 -21.37 -11.50 -3.77
N MET A 116 -21.87 -12.74 -3.66
CA MET A 116 -22.97 -13.09 -2.78
C MET A 116 -22.43 -13.53 -1.42
N TRP A 117 -22.99 -13.00 -0.35
CA TRP A 117 -22.62 -13.32 1.03
C TRP A 117 -23.80 -13.88 1.79
N HIS A 118 -23.56 -14.77 2.77
CA HIS A 118 -24.60 -15.19 3.70
C HIS A 118 -24.78 -14.18 4.82
N HIS A 119 -23.71 -13.69 5.42
CA HIS A 119 -23.73 -12.65 6.42
C HIS A 119 -22.31 -12.09 6.61
N LEU A 120 -22.01 -10.95 6.04
CA LEU A 120 -20.70 -10.29 6.14
C LEU A 120 -20.83 -9.02 6.97
N ASN A 121 -20.11 -8.93 8.09
CA ASN A 121 -20.01 -7.70 8.87
C ASN A 121 -18.72 -6.96 8.52
N ILE A 122 -18.81 -5.66 8.26
CA ILE A 122 -17.67 -4.80 7.91
C ILE A 122 -17.67 -3.58 8.81
N VAL A 123 -16.60 -3.38 9.56
CA VAL A 123 -16.32 -2.13 10.28
C VAL A 123 -15.35 -1.31 9.43
N THR A 124 -15.63 -0.04 9.21
CA THR A 124 -14.80 0.82 8.36
C THR A 124 -14.77 2.28 8.77
N PRO A 125 -13.61 2.96 8.71
CA PRO A 125 -13.53 4.41 8.76
C PRO A 125 -13.77 5.07 7.39
N PHE A 126 -13.90 4.31 6.31
CA PHE A 126 -13.86 4.80 4.93
C PHE A 126 -15.25 5.11 4.39
N LEU A 127 -15.59 6.40 4.27
CA LEU A 127 -16.92 6.83 3.82
C LEU A 127 -17.33 6.27 2.46
N ARG A 128 -16.39 6.20 1.51
CA ARG A 128 -16.67 5.64 0.17
C ARG A 128 -17.08 4.18 0.22
N LEU A 129 -16.50 3.40 1.13
CA LEU A 129 -16.86 2.00 1.32
C LEU A 129 -18.25 1.88 1.92
N GLY A 130 -18.56 2.68 2.96
CA GLY A 130 -19.89 2.71 3.56
C GLY A 130 -20.98 2.99 2.52
N VAL A 131 -20.78 3.99 1.67
CA VAL A 131 -21.71 4.32 0.58
C VAL A 131 -21.80 3.20 -0.46
N LEU A 132 -20.66 2.61 -0.85
CA LEU A 132 -20.60 1.55 -1.88
C LEU A 132 -21.36 0.29 -1.47
N LEU A 133 -21.20 -0.14 -0.22
CA LEU A 133 -21.69 -1.44 0.27
C LEU A 133 -23.02 -1.37 1.02
N ASN A 134 -23.52 -0.18 1.33
CA ASN A 134 -24.80 0.00 2.05
C ASN A 134 -26.01 -0.63 1.33
N GLU A 135 -25.94 -0.77 0.01
CA GLU A 135 -27.01 -1.37 -0.80
C GLU A 135 -26.80 -2.88 -1.05
N SER A 136 -25.72 -3.45 -0.54
CA SER A 136 -25.40 -4.87 -0.78
C SER A 136 -26.20 -5.76 0.16
N GLU A 137 -26.91 -6.75 -0.38
CA GLU A 137 -27.65 -7.73 0.41
C GLU A 137 -26.70 -8.54 1.30
N ASN A 138 -27.09 -8.81 2.54
CA ASN A 138 -26.36 -9.60 3.53
C ASN A 138 -24.96 -9.03 3.90
N VAL A 139 -24.69 -7.75 3.59
CA VAL A 139 -23.52 -7.03 4.05
C VAL A 139 -23.96 -5.96 5.07
N ASN A 140 -23.56 -6.13 6.30
CA ASN A 140 -23.79 -5.15 7.36
C ASN A 140 -22.57 -4.25 7.50
N VAL A 141 -22.71 -2.94 7.29
CA VAL A 141 -21.60 -1.98 7.38
C VAL A 141 -21.74 -1.12 8.62
N VAL A 142 -20.75 -1.20 9.50
CA VAL A 142 -20.59 -0.30 10.65
C VAL A 142 -19.58 0.77 10.26
N GLN A 143 -20.08 1.98 10.04
CA GLN A 143 -19.27 3.15 9.72
C GLN A 143 -18.78 3.81 11.01
N LEU A 144 -17.45 3.88 11.21
CA LEU A 144 -16.88 4.60 12.35
C LEU A 144 -17.18 6.10 12.26
N GLY A 145 -17.48 6.70 13.40
CA GLY A 145 -17.78 8.13 13.53
C GLY A 145 -16.53 8.99 13.80
N GLY A 146 -16.63 10.30 13.57
CA GLY A 146 -15.58 11.28 13.92
C GLY A 146 -15.24 12.26 12.81
N SER A 147 -14.03 12.84 12.86
CA SER A 147 -13.58 13.86 11.92
C SER A 147 -13.09 13.26 10.60
N VAL A 148 -13.60 13.75 9.48
CA VAL A 148 -13.25 13.26 8.14
C VAL A 148 -11.97 13.91 7.61
N HIS A 149 -10.99 13.10 7.30
CA HIS A 149 -9.80 13.54 6.58
C HIS A 149 -10.11 13.67 5.08
N LYS A 150 -9.94 14.89 4.53
CA LYS A 150 -10.40 15.23 3.18
C LYS A 150 -9.76 14.43 2.06
N LYS A 151 -8.47 14.11 2.18
CA LYS A 151 -7.72 13.41 1.12
C LYS A 151 -7.98 11.92 1.07
N SER A 152 -8.13 11.26 2.22
CA SER A 152 -8.42 9.83 2.28
C SER A 152 -9.92 9.53 2.33
N LEU A 153 -10.78 10.53 2.57
CA LEU A 153 -12.21 10.37 2.84
C LEU A 153 -12.49 9.34 3.94
N SER A 154 -11.60 9.34 4.94
CA SER A 154 -11.62 8.43 6.08
C SER A 154 -11.86 9.21 7.36
N VAL A 155 -12.60 8.63 8.26
CA VAL A 155 -12.74 9.15 9.62
C VAL A 155 -11.45 8.85 10.38
N LEU A 156 -10.93 9.83 11.10
CA LEU A 156 -9.73 9.72 11.92
C LEU A 156 -9.99 10.26 13.32
N GLY A 157 -9.11 9.94 14.23
CA GLY A 157 -9.07 10.49 15.58
C GLY A 157 -9.44 9.49 16.67
N GLU A 158 -9.41 9.97 17.90
CA GLU A 158 -9.58 9.14 19.10
C GLU A 158 -11.01 8.59 19.25
N GLU A 159 -12.01 9.30 18.73
CA GLU A 159 -13.41 8.85 18.75
C GLU A 159 -13.57 7.57 17.92
N ALA A 160 -13.09 7.59 16.66
CA ALA A 160 -13.10 6.41 15.80
C ALA A 160 -12.26 5.25 16.41
N ALA A 161 -11.16 5.57 17.07
CA ALA A 161 -10.30 4.57 17.70
C ALA A 161 -10.99 3.86 18.87
N ARG A 162 -11.79 4.58 19.67
CA ARG A 162 -12.54 4.00 20.79
C ARG A 162 -13.66 3.06 20.35
N GLU A 163 -14.33 3.35 19.23
CA GLU A 163 -15.38 2.47 18.71
C GLU A 163 -14.82 1.07 18.37
N LEU A 164 -13.53 0.98 18.08
CA LEU A 164 -12.86 -0.29 17.80
C LEU A 164 -12.56 -1.13 19.06
N ASP A 165 -12.59 -0.54 20.25
CA ASP A 165 -12.33 -1.25 21.50
C ASP A 165 -13.42 -2.32 21.80
N ASP A 166 -14.62 -2.14 21.26
CA ASP A 166 -15.74 -3.08 21.38
C ASP A 166 -15.84 -4.05 20.18
N CYS A 167 -14.92 -3.97 19.22
CA CYS A 167 -14.92 -4.81 18.03
C CYS A 167 -14.04 -6.05 18.20
N ILE A 168 -14.56 -7.21 17.78
CA ILE A 168 -13.77 -8.44 17.63
C ILE A 168 -14.00 -8.95 16.21
N CYS A 169 -12.96 -8.86 15.38
CA CYS A 169 -13.03 -9.22 13.97
C CYS A 169 -12.08 -10.37 13.63
N SER A 170 -12.42 -11.15 12.62
CA SER A 170 -11.56 -12.23 12.12
C SER A 170 -10.34 -11.68 11.37
N LYS A 171 -10.53 -10.62 10.58
CA LYS A 171 -9.50 -10.07 9.71
C LYS A 171 -9.56 -8.55 9.65
N VAL A 172 -8.40 -7.92 9.46
CA VAL A 172 -8.29 -6.53 9.03
C VAL A 172 -7.59 -6.43 7.69
N PHE A 173 -8.17 -5.66 6.76
CA PHE A 173 -7.59 -5.36 5.46
C PHE A 173 -7.26 -3.87 5.38
N PHE A 174 -6.02 -3.54 5.07
CA PHE A 174 -5.63 -2.14 4.91
C PHE A 174 -4.59 -1.94 3.82
N GLY A 175 -4.63 -0.76 3.22
CA GLY A 175 -3.62 -0.28 2.29
C GLY A 175 -2.52 0.47 3.02
N VAL A 176 -1.38 0.64 2.35
CA VAL A 176 -0.21 1.30 2.89
C VAL A 176 0.37 2.31 1.90
N ASP A 177 1.12 3.28 2.38
CA ASP A 177 1.87 4.20 1.52
C ASP A 177 3.32 3.77 1.36
N GLY A 178 3.85 2.97 2.29
CA GLY A 178 5.19 2.43 2.16
C GLY A 178 5.42 1.16 2.97
N ILE A 179 6.25 0.28 2.41
CA ILE A 179 6.79 -0.93 3.02
C ILE A 179 8.31 -0.83 2.97
N ASP A 180 8.94 -0.67 4.10
CA ASP A 180 10.38 -0.41 4.22
C ASP A 180 11.05 -1.46 5.12
N PRO A 181 12.23 -2.00 4.74
CA PRO A 181 12.91 -3.04 5.51
C PRO A 181 13.26 -2.65 6.94
N GLU A 182 13.60 -1.37 7.18
CA GLU A 182 14.04 -0.87 8.49
C GLU A 182 12.89 -0.30 9.31
N HIS A 183 11.91 0.32 8.64
CA HIS A 183 10.83 1.07 9.29
C HIS A 183 9.50 0.32 9.30
N GLY A 184 9.42 -0.81 8.59
CA GLY A 184 8.20 -1.61 8.49
C GLY A 184 7.11 -0.96 7.64
N ILE A 185 5.91 -1.05 8.09
CA ILE A 185 4.69 -0.58 7.40
C ILE A 185 4.39 0.87 7.77
N THR A 186 4.15 1.70 6.75
CA THR A 186 3.99 3.15 6.93
C THR A 186 2.85 3.73 6.10
N THR A 187 2.30 4.84 6.58
CA THR A 187 1.27 5.65 5.89
C THR A 187 1.64 7.14 5.89
N SER A 188 0.88 7.97 5.18
CA SER A 188 1.22 9.40 5.01
C SER A 188 1.05 10.23 6.28
N THR A 189 0.19 9.84 7.22
CA THR A 189 -0.10 10.63 8.42
C THR A 189 0.02 9.82 9.72
N ILE A 190 0.32 10.51 10.83
CA ILE A 190 0.40 9.87 12.15
C ILE A 190 -0.98 9.41 12.63
N ASP A 191 -2.03 10.16 12.30
CA ASP A 191 -3.38 9.84 12.76
C ASP A 191 -3.95 8.61 12.05
N GLU A 192 -3.68 8.45 10.74
CA GLU A 192 -3.97 7.19 10.04
C GLU A 192 -3.20 6.02 10.63
N ALA A 193 -1.90 6.21 10.93
CA ALA A 193 -1.10 5.15 11.54
C ALA A 193 -1.64 4.72 12.92
N LYS A 194 -2.09 5.67 13.74
CA LYS A 194 -2.69 5.37 15.05
C LYS A 194 -3.99 4.58 14.91
N LEU A 195 -4.88 5.01 14.01
CA LEU A 195 -6.15 4.32 13.78
C LEU A 195 -5.91 2.91 13.22
N THR A 196 -4.99 2.76 12.26
CA THR A 196 -4.67 1.45 11.67
C THR A 196 -4.14 0.48 12.74
N ARG A 197 -3.29 0.93 13.67
CA ARG A 197 -2.86 0.09 14.80
C ARG A 197 -4.03 -0.38 15.67
N ARG A 198 -5.02 0.50 15.94
CA ARG A 198 -6.23 0.09 16.68
C ARG A 198 -7.04 -0.95 15.91
N MET A 199 -7.19 -0.78 14.59
CA MET A 199 -7.84 -1.77 13.73
C MET A 199 -7.11 -3.12 13.75
N MET A 200 -5.78 -3.14 13.74
CA MET A 200 -4.99 -4.36 13.86
C MET A 200 -5.24 -5.09 15.19
N HIS A 201 -5.30 -4.35 16.31
CA HIS A 201 -5.58 -4.94 17.62
C HIS A 201 -6.98 -5.52 17.77
N ALA A 202 -7.96 -5.04 16.99
CA ALA A 202 -9.33 -5.52 17.00
C ALA A 202 -9.57 -6.73 16.05
N ALA A 203 -8.53 -7.23 15.39
CA ALA A 203 -8.62 -8.33 14.44
C ALA A 203 -7.64 -9.46 14.76
N SER A 204 -8.03 -10.70 14.40
CA SER A 204 -7.19 -11.88 14.62
C SER A 204 -6.15 -12.10 13.53
N GLN A 205 -6.36 -11.59 12.31
CA GLN A 205 -5.44 -11.69 11.18
C GLN A 205 -5.26 -10.33 10.51
N VAL A 206 -4.02 -9.97 10.26
CA VAL A 206 -3.60 -8.67 9.73
C VAL A 206 -3.14 -8.81 8.28
N ILE A 207 -3.89 -8.20 7.36
CA ILE A 207 -3.69 -8.36 5.91
C ILE A 207 -3.43 -7.00 5.25
N VAL A 208 -2.28 -6.88 4.60
CA VAL A 208 -1.88 -5.69 3.83
C VAL A 208 -2.17 -5.89 2.35
N LEU A 209 -2.83 -4.91 1.74
CA LEU A 209 -3.08 -4.85 0.30
C LEU A 209 -2.22 -3.76 -0.33
N ALA A 210 -1.15 -4.13 -1.03
CA ALA A 210 -0.17 -3.18 -1.53
C ALA A 210 0.30 -3.52 -2.94
N ASP A 211 0.20 -2.59 -3.89
CA ASP A 211 0.86 -2.77 -5.17
C ASP A 211 2.39 -2.60 -5.04
N SER A 212 3.14 -3.16 -5.99
CA SER A 212 4.62 -3.19 -5.97
C SER A 212 5.30 -1.83 -5.83
N SER A 213 4.61 -0.72 -6.14
CA SER A 213 5.17 0.62 -5.99
C SER A 213 5.35 1.06 -4.54
N LYS A 214 4.75 0.33 -3.58
CA LYS A 214 4.82 0.65 -2.14
C LYS A 214 6.09 0.13 -1.48
N PHE A 215 6.75 -0.84 -2.10
CA PHE A 215 7.96 -1.44 -1.56
C PHE A 215 9.16 -0.51 -1.70
N GLY A 216 9.84 -0.27 -0.59
CA GLY A 216 10.95 0.67 -0.50
C GLY A 216 10.54 2.14 -0.38
N GLN A 217 9.25 2.42 -0.20
CA GLN A 217 8.74 3.74 0.12
C GLN A 217 8.54 3.89 1.62
N ARG A 218 8.51 5.15 2.11
CA ARG A 218 8.28 5.48 3.51
C ARG A 218 7.21 6.54 3.62
N GLY A 219 6.17 6.29 4.40
CA GLY A 219 5.24 7.30 4.86
C GLY A 219 5.77 8.03 6.11
N PHE A 220 5.14 9.12 6.48
CA PHE A 220 5.50 9.87 7.68
C PHE A 220 5.03 9.18 8.97
N GLY A 221 3.90 8.48 8.93
CA GLY A 221 3.34 7.72 10.05
C GLY A 221 3.75 6.25 10.00
N ARG A 222 4.52 5.76 10.99
CA ARG A 222 4.79 4.34 11.15
C ARG A 222 3.57 3.63 11.72
N ILE A 223 3.10 2.58 11.04
CA ILE A 223 2.01 1.73 11.52
C ILE A 223 2.57 0.66 12.45
N CYS A 224 3.46 -0.23 11.96
CA CYS A 224 3.96 -1.39 12.69
C CYS A 224 5.28 -1.89 12.08
N ALA A 225 5.89 -2.91 12.68
CA ALA A 225 6.99 -3.65 12.07
C ALA A 225 6.47 -4.62 10.98
N LEU A 226 7.35 -5.23 10.19
CA LEU A 226 6.94 -6.25 9.20
C LEU A 226 6.39 -7.48 9.89
N GLU A 227 7.00 -7.89 10.98
CA GLU A 227 6.68 -9.08 11.77
C GLU A 227 5.28 -9.02 12.42
N ASP A 228 4.68 -7.84 12.48
CA ASP A 228 3.30 -7.64 12.99
C ASP A 228 2.23 -7.92 11.92
N ILE A 229 2.62 -8.30 10.70
CA ILE A 229 1.73 -8.59 9.57
C ILE A 229 1.68 -10.09 9.32
N ASP A 230 0.47 -10.64 9.17
CA ASP A 230 0.31 -12.06 8.83
C ASP A 230 0.43 -12.28 7.31
N VAL A 231 -0.20 -11.41 6.50
CA VAL A 231 -0.27 -11.60 5.05
C VAL A 231 -0.06 -10.27 4.31
N ILE A 232 0.72 -10.31 3.24
CA ILE A 232 0.80 -9.24 2.24
C ILE A 232 0.32 -9.78 0.89
N VAL A 233 -0.69 -9.14 0.29
CA VAL A 233 -1.13 -9.43 -1.09
C VAL A 233 -0.59 -8.34 -2.00
N SER A 234 0.17 -8.74 -3.04
CA SER A 234 0.79 -7.80 -3.97
C SER A 234 0.90 -8.33 -5.40
N ASP A 235 1.21 -7.44 -6.36
CA ASP A 235 1.47 -7.83 -7.75
C ASP A 235 2.92 -8.31 -7.96
N ASP A 236 3.18 -8.95 -9.11
CA ASP A 236 4.41 -9.66 -9.45
C ASP A 236 5.64 -8.77 -9.74
N ARG A 237 5.51 -7.44 -9.61
CA ARG A 237 6.61 -6.49 -9.81
C ARG A 237 7.35 -6.11 -8.53
N ILE A 238 7.16 -6.86 -7.45
CA ILE A 238 7.91 -6.67 -6.21
C ILE A 238 9.40 -6.90 -6.46
N PRO A 239 10.31 -6.06 -5.90
CA PRO A 239 11.75 -6.34 -5.96
C PRO A 239 12.09 -7.65 -5.27
N GLU A 240 12.89 -8.54 -5.91
CA GLU A 240 13.30 -9.84 -5.35
C GLU A 240 13.89 -9.71 -3.93
N GLN A 241 14.68 -8.67 -3.69
CA GLN A 241 15.24 -8.40 -2.37
C GLN A 241 14.15 -8.18 -1.30
N MET A 242 13.02 -7.55 -1.68
CA MET A 242 11.92 -7.34 -0.75
C MET A 242 11.14 -8.63 -0.47
N VAL A 243 11.04 -9.52 -1.46
CA VAL A 243 10.44 -10.85 -1.27
C VAL A 243 11.18 -11.61 -0.16
N SER A 244 12.51 -11.71 -0.26
CA SER A 244 13.33 -12.40 0.75
C SER A 244 13.19 -11.78 2.15
N ILE A 245 13.19 -10.44 2.25
CA ILE A 245 13.05 -9.75 3.54
C ILE A 245 11.67 -10.04 4.18
N ILE A 246 10.61 -10.07 3.38
CA ILE A 246 9.25 -10.33 3.87
C ILE A 246 9.12 -11.78 4.33
N GLU A 247 9.66 -12.73 3.58
CA GLU A 247 9.68 -14.15 3.95
C GLU A 247 10.52 -14.39 5.21
N GLU A 248 11.69 -13.75 5.36
CA GLU A 248 12.52 -13.80 6.57
C GLU A 248 11.82 -13.21 7.80
N ALA A 249 10.95 -12.21 7.61
CA ALA A 249 10.11 -11.65 8.67
C ALA A 249 8.94 -12.59 9.07
N GLY A 250 8.74 -13.71 8.40
CA GLY A 250 7.68 -14.67 8.68
C GLY A 250 6.31 -14.28 8.15
N VAL A 251 6.25 -13.33 7.21
CA VAL A 251 5.01 -12.82 6.61
C VAL A 251 4.64 -13.67 5.38
N ASP A 252 3.39 -14.10 5.28
CA ASP A 252 2.90 -14.82 4.08
C ASP A 252 2.71 -13.83 2.92
N LEU A 253 3.52 -14.00 1.86
CA LEU A 253 3.50 -13.11 0.70
C LEU A 253 2.76 -13.78 -0.47
N ILE A 254 1.57 -13.26 -0.77
CA ILE A 254 0.74 -13.71 -1.90
C ILE A 254 0.98 -12.79 -3.11
N ILE A 255 1.57 -13.34 -4.16
CA ILE A 255 1.87 -12.60 -5.40
C ILE A 255 0.83 -12.94 -6.46
N VAL A 256 0.09 -11.92 -6.93
CA VAL A 256 -0.89 -12.02 -8.03
C VAL A 256 -0.27 -11.61 -9.37
N ARG A 257 -0.66 -12.33 -10.44
CA ARG A 257 -0.16 -12.11 -11.82
C ARG A 257 -1.24 -11.63 -12.76
#